data_5dd398d5cb5ddba2c793d939ec71c479
#
_entry.id   5dd398d5cb5ddba2c793d939ec71c479
#
_cell.length_a   1.000
_cell.length_b   1.000
_cell.length_c   1.000
_cell.angle_alpha   90.00
_cell.angle_beta   90.00
_cell.angle_gamma   90.00
#
_symmetry.space_group_name_H-M   'P 1'
#
loop_
_entity.id
_entity.type
_entity.pdbx_description
1 polymer ?
#
loop_
_entity_poly.entity_id
_entity_poly.type
_entity_poly.pdbx_seq_one_letter_code
_entity_poly.pdbx_strand_id
1 'polypeptide(L)'
;IFFDEMELPVVKKTPGGQPSTDESVLQELANHYELPKILLEHRTLAKLKSTYTDSLPQQISKKTGRVHTSFHQAVTSTGRLSSADPNLQNIPIKTDEGRLIRTAFVAPKGYQLLAVDYSQIELRIMAHLSEDKGLITAFENGEDIHSVTAAEVFAEPGEEVTAEQRRGAKAINFGLIYGMSAFGLSKALNISRPLAADYIDSYFHKYPGVKLYLSLI
;
A
#
# COMPACT_ATOMS: atom_id res chain seq x y z
N ILE A 1 17.76 -22.45 -12.71
CA ILE A 1 18.42 -21.32 -13.38
C ILE A 1 19.02 -20.36 -12.35
N PHE A 2 18.26 -19.58 -11.59
CA PHE A 2 18.77 -18.54 -10.67
C PHE A 2 19.85 -19.04 -9.71
N PHE A 3 19.61 -20.14 -9.04
CA PHE A 3 20.45 -20.61 -7.93
C PHE A 3 21.42 -21.73 -8.35
N ASP A 4 21.11 -22.47 -9.45
CA ASP A 4 21.92 -23.59 -9.90
C ASP A 4 22.85 -23.22 -11.05
N GLU A 5 22.40 -22.37 -12.00
CA GLU A 5 23.18 -22.00 -13.19
C GLU A 5 23.84 -20.62 -13.05
N MET A 6 23.10 -19.67 -12.46
CA MET A 6 23.62 -18.30 -12.27
C MET A 6 24.25 -18.10 -10.89
N GLU A 7 24.17 -19.09 -10.00
CA GLU A 7 24.74 -19.09 -8.65
C GLU A 7 24.36 -17.84 -7.83
N LEU A 8 23.15 -17.32 -8.02
CA LEU A 8 22.69 -16.15 -7.28
C LEU A 8 22.54 -16.46 -5.78
N PRO A 9 22.76 -15.48 -4.90
CA PRO A 9 22.66 -15.70 -3.46
C PRO A 9 21.23 -16.07 -3.06
N VAL A 10 21.10 -17.05 -2.18
CA VAL A 10 19.81 -17.49 -1.61
C VAL A 10 19.42 -16.54 -0.49
N VAL A 11 18.60 -15.53 -0.79
CA VAL A 11 18.13 -14.53 0.18
C VAL A 11 17.13 -15.14 1.16
N LYS A 12 16.25 -16.02 0.67
CA LYS A 12 15.17 -16.62 1.48
C LYS A 12 14.85 -18.03 0.96
N LYS A 13 14.41 -18.89 1.87
CA LYS A 13 13.90 -20.23 1.52
C LYS A 13 12.40 -20.32 1.73
N THR A 14 11.76 -21.15 0.93
CA THR A 14 10.35 -21.55 1.11
C THR A 14 10.19 -22.42 2.36
N PRO A 15 8.97 -22.63 2.90
CA PRO A 15 8.74 -23.56 3.99
C PRO A 15 9.23 -24.99 3.70
N GLY A 16 9.30 -25.39 2.43
CA GLY A 16 9.85 -26.67 1.99
C GLY A 16 11.37 -26.70 1.82
N GLY A 17 12.09 -25.63 2.25
CA GLY A 17 13.57 -25.57 2.22
C GLY A 17 14.18 -25.19 0.87
N GLN A 18 13.40 -25.01 -0.18
CA GLN A 18 13.89 -24.61 -1.51
C GLN A 18 14.15 -23.10 -1.54
N PRO A 19 15.14 -22.61 -2.35
CA PRO A 19 15.32 -21.19 -2.58
C PRO A 19 14.03 -20.52 -3.07
N SER A 20 13.66 -19.40 -2.43
CA SER A 20 12.46 -18.65 -2.80
C SER A 20 12.74 -17.71 -3.96
N THR A 21 11.76 -17.54 -4.84
CA THR A 21 11.69 -16.49 -5.86
C THR A 21 10.48 -15.60 -5.67
N ASP A 22 10.06 -15.39 -4.40
CA ASP A 22 8.97 -14.46 -4.13
C ASP A 22 9.35 -13.01 -4.52
N GLU A 23 8.35 -12.13 -4.55
CA GLU A 23 8.53 -10.77 -5.03
C GLU A 23 9.61 -10.01 -4.25
N SER A 24 9.67 -10.18 -2.92
CA SER A 24 10.67 -9.50 -2.09
C SER A 24 12.10 -9.97 -2.36
N VAL A 25 12.29 -11.26 -2.63
CA VAL A 25 13.59 -11.83 -3.01
C VAL A 25 14.02 -11.32 -4.38
N LEU A 26 13.10 -11.32 -5.34
CA LEU A 26 13.42 -10.82 -6.68
C LEU A 26 13.71 -9.32 -6.69
N GLN A 27 12.99 -8.52 -5.87
CA GLN A 27 13.28 -7.09 -5.71
C GLN A 27 14.69 -6.85 -5.14
N GLU A 28 15.12 -7.63 -4.15
CA GLU A 28 16.45 -7.54 -3.59
C GLU A 28 17.53 -7.94 -4.62
N LEU A 29 17.31 -9.04 -5.33
CA LEU A 29 18.25 -9.50 -6.38
C LEU A 29 18.28 -8.55 -7.59
N ALA A 30 17.18 -7.89 -7.93
CA ALA A 30 17.09 -6.95 -9.05
C ALA A 30 17.98 -5.70 -8.88
N ASN A 31 18.44 -5.40 -7.67
CA ASN A 31 19.39 -4.32 -7.42
C ASN A 31 20.79 -4.63 -8.00
N HIS A 32 21.11 -5.92 -8.22
CA HIS A 32 22.42 -6.38 -8.62
C HIS A 32 22.42 -7.23 -9.89
N TYR A 33 21.27 -7.77 -10.31
CA TYR A 33 21.15 -8.70 -11.41
C TYR A 33 19.99 -8.36 -12.33
N GLU A 34 20.21 -8.47 -13.64
CA GLU A 34 19.24 -8.08 -14.66
C GLU A 34 18.06 -9.07 -14.76
N LEU A 35 18.34 -10.39 -14.71
CA LEU A 35 17.30 -11.40 -14.91
C LEU A 35 16.18 -11.35 -13.86
N PRO A 36 16.44 -11.15 -12.55
CA PRO A 36 15.38 -10.90 -11.56
C PRO A 36 14.50 -9.70 -11.89
N LYS A 37 15.08 -8.61 -12.43
CA LYS A 37 14.32 -7.42 -12.85
C LYS A 37 13.36 -7.76 -14.00
N ILE A 38 13.87 -8.42 -15.03
CA ILE A 38 13.06 -8.87 -16.19
C ILE A 38 11.94 -9.82 -15.73
N LEU A 39 12.23 -10.72 -14.79
CA LEU A 39 11.20 -11.63 -14.26
C LEU A 39 10.12 -10.92 -13.47
N LEU A 40 10.46 -9.89 -12.68
CA LEU A 40 9.47 -9.05 -11.99
C LEU A 40 8.55 -8.34 -12.99
N GLU A 41 9.12 -7.74 -14.02
CA GLU A 41 8.37 -7.09 -15.09
C GLU A 41 7.46 -8.09 -15.81
N HIS A 42 8.00 -9.23 -16.23
CA HIS A 42 7.22 -10.29 -16.86
C HIS A 42 6.06 -10.77 -15.96
N ARG A 43 6.30 -11.01 -14.67
CA ARG A 43 5.24 -11.42 -13.72
C ARG A 43 4.15 -10.37 -13.59
N THR A 44 4.53 -9.10 -13.56
CA THR A 44 3.57 -7.98 -13.50
C THR A 44 2.69 -7.98 -14.73
N LEU A 45 3.27 -7.99 -15.93
CA LEU A 45 2.54 -8.00 -17.20
C LEU A 45 1.70 -9.28 -17.37
N ALA A 46 2.25 -10.44 -17.03
CA ALA A 46 1.52 -11.72 -17.10
C ALA A 46 0.30 -11.73 -16.17
N LYS A 47 0.43 -11.16 -14.95
CA LYS A 47 -0.69 -11.01 -14.03
C LYS A 47 -1.76 -10.05 -14.58
N LEU A 48 -1.36 -8.91 -15.12
CA LEU A 48 -2.29 -7.97 -15.75
C LEU A 48 -3.04 -8.64 -16.91
N LYS A 49 -2.30 -9.34 -17.76
CA LYS A 49 -2.86 -10.08 -18.91
C LYS A 49 -3.87 -11.13 -18.45
N SER A 50 -3.46 -12.06 -17.61
CA SER A 50 -4.30 -13.19 -17.21
C SER A 50 -5.53 -12.76 -16.42
N THR A 51 -5.39 -11.79 -15.52
CA THR A 51 -6.48 -11.38 -14.62
C THR A 51 -7.47 -10.43 -15.29
N TYR A 52 -6.97 -9.45 -16.05
CA TYR A 52 -7.82 -8.38 -16.55
C TYR A 52 -8.10 -8.50 -18.05
N THR A 53 -7.12 -8.69 -18.92
CA THR A 53 -7.38 -8.68 -20.36
C THR A 53 -7.92 -10.01 -20.88
N ASP A 54 -7.54 -11.14 -20.29
CA ASP A 54 -8.00 -12.46 -20.73
C ASP A 54 -9.27 -12.90 -19.96
N SER A 55 -9.24 -12.84 -18.63
CA SER A 55 -10.30 -13.39 -17.77
C SER A 55 -11.51 -12.47 -17.64
N LEU A 56 -11.30 -11.16 -17.43
CA LEU A 56 -12.39 -10.25 -17.13
C LEU A 56 -13.43 -10.11 -18.26
N PRO A 57 -13.06 -10.04 -19.56
CA PRO A 57 -14.03 -10.00 -20.65
C PRO A 57 -14.92 -11.25 -20.73
N GLN A 58 -14.41 -12.41 -20.30
CA GLN A 58 -15.18 -13.66 -20.29
C GLN A 58 -16.27 -13.67 -19.21
N GLN A 59 -16.20 -12.76 -18.24
CA GLN A 59 -17.17 -12.61 -17.15
C GLN A 59 -18.25 -11.57 -17.45
N ILE A 60 -18.26 -11.03 -18.66
CA ILE A 60 -19.34 -10.13 -19.10
C ILE A 60 -20.64 -10.92 -19.21
N SER A 61 -21.65 -10.52 -18.45
CA SER A 61 -22.98 -11.12 -18.49
C SER A 61 -23.62 -10.91 -19.87
N LYS A 62 -24.02 -11.98 -20.52
CA LYS A 62 -24.74 -11.92 -21.80
C LYS A 62 -26.08 -11.18 -21.69
N LYS A 63 -26.67 -11.15 -20.49
CA LYS A 63 -27.96 -10.49 -20.23
C LYS A 63 -27.84 -8.97 -20.13
N THR A 64 -26.74 -8.47 -19.51
CA THR A 64 -26.60 -7.04 -19.19
C THR A 64 -25.49 -6.37 -20.00
N GLY A 65 -24.60 -7.13 -20.65
CA GLY A 65 -23.41 -6.60 -21.30
C GLY A 65 -22.37 -6.03 -20.33
N ARG A 66 -22.46 -6.35 -19.03
CA ARG A 66 -21.64 -5.77 -17.97
C ARG A 66 -20.99 -6.86 -17.11
N VAL A 67 -19.90 -6.49 -16.43
CA VAL A 67 -19.29 -7.32 -15.38
C VAL A 67 -19.97 -7.00 -14.06
N HIS A 68 -20.29 -8.02 -13.29
CA HIS A 68 -20.92 -7.92 -11.97
C HIS A 68 -20.06 -8.66 -10.96
N THR A 69 -19.65 -7.98 -9.90
CA THR A 69 -18.96 -8.61 -8.75
C THR A 69 -19.95 -8.97 -7.66
N SER A 70 -19.55 -9.87 -6.77
CA SER A 70 -20.22 -10.15 -5.50
C SER A 70 -19.45 -9.48 -4.36
N PHE A 71 -20.16 -8.68 -3.54
CA PHE A 71 -19.57 -8.10 -2.33
C PHE A 71 -19.93 -8.90 -1.10
N HIS A 72 -18.93 -9.18 -0.27
CA HIS A 72 -19.07 -9.92 0.98
C HIS A 72 -18.71 -9.02 2.17
N GLN A 73 -19.59 -8.95 3.16
CA GLN A 73 -19.43 -8.07 4.32
C GLN A 73 -18.73 -8.74 5.52
N ALA A 74 -18.68 -10.07 5.56
CA ALA A 74 -18.24 -10.84 6.73
C ALA A 74 -17.03 -11.76 6.43
N VAL A 75 -16.23 -11.48 5.40
CA VAL A 75 -15.09 -12.34 5.01
C VAL A 75 -13.77 -11.85 5.57
N THR A 76 -13.58 -10.52 5.65
CA THR A 76 -12.31 -9.95 6.14
C THR A 76 -12.31 -9.83 7.66
N SER A 77 -11.18 -10.11 8.30
CA SER A 77 -11.02 -9.92 9.76
C SER A 77 -11.09 -8.46 10.19
N THR A 78 -10.92 -7.52 9.25
CA THR A 78 -10.91 -6.07 9.50
C THR A 78 -12.27 -5.40 9.35
N GLY A 79 -13.32 -6.14 8.97
CA GLY A 79 -14.64 -5.58 8.67
C GLY A 79 -14.74 -4.85 7.32
N ARG A 80 -13.68 -4.85 6.49
CA ARG A 80 -13.74 -4.30 5.13
C ARG A 80 -14.55 -5.21 4.23
N LEU A 81 -15.17 -4.65 3.18
CA LEU A 81 -15.79 -5.43 2.12
C LEU A 81 -14.75 -6.25 1.36
N SER A 82 -15.12 -7.43 0.95
CA SER A 82 -14.39 -8.24 -0.03
C SER A 82 -15.19 -8.32 -1.32
N SER A 83 -14.51 -8.29 -2.46
CA SER A 83 -15.11 -8.40 -3.79
C SER A 83 -14.61 -9.68 -4.46
N ALA A 84 -15.55 -10.47 -5.01
CA ALA A 84 -15.24 -11.75 -5.66
C ALA A 84 -16.08 -11.96 -6.92
N ASP A 85 -15.59 -12.81 -7.80
CA ASP A 85 -16.25 -13.30 -9.02
C ASP A 85 -16.78 -12.22 -9.98
N PRO A 86 -15.94 -11.26 -10.42
CA PRO A 86 -14.52 -11.05 -10.19
C PRO A 86 -14.20 -10.11 -9.04
N ASN A 87 -12.96 -10.13 -8.55
CA ASN A 87 -12.49 -9.10 -7.60
C ASN A 87 -12.23 -7.78 -8.34
N LEU A 88 -13.09 -6.80 -8.18
CA LEU A 88 -12.97 -5.46 -8.76
C LEU A 88 -12.31 -4.43 -7.82
N GLN A 89 -11.99 -4.79 -6.59
CA GLN A 89 -11.29 -3.90 -5.64
C GLN A 89 -9.78 -3.81 -5.94
N ASN A 90 -9.22 -4.75 -6.69
CA ASN A 90 -7.79 -4.83 -6.98
C ASN A 90 -7.41 -4.35 -8.39
N ILE A 91 -8.27 -3.58 -9.06
CA ILE A 91 -7.95 -3.00 -10.36
C ILE A 91 -6.72 -2.09 -10.20
N PRO A 92 -5.63 -2.35 -10.95
CA PRO A 92 -4.36 -1.67 -10.74
C PRO A 92 -4.44 -0.18 -11.09
N ILE A 93 -3.61 0.63 -10.39
CA ILE A 93 -3.54 2.08 -10.59
C ILE A 93 -2.10 2.62 -10.53
N LYS A 94 -1.14 1.83 -10.05
CA LYS A 94 0.23 2.30 -9.80
C LYS A 94 1.06 2.48 -11.07
N THR A 95 0.90 1.58 -12.06
CA THR A 95 1.63 1.60 -13.32
C THR A 95 0.79 2.17 -14.45
N ASP A 96 1.43 2.59 -15.53
CA ASP A 96 0.74 3.12 -16.72
C ASP A 96 -0.15 2.06 -17.37
N GLU A 97 0.36 0.83 -17.51
CA GLU A 97 -0.40 -0.31 -18.03
C GLU A 97 -1.62 -0.61 -17.14
N GLY A 98 -1.43 -0.56 -15.82
CA GLY A 98 -2.51 -0.73 -14.85
C GLY A 98 -3.58 0.36 -14.98
N ARG A 99 -3.17 1.61 -15.21
CA ARG A 99 -4.10 2.72 -15.47
C ARG A 99 -4.89 2.55 -16.77
N LEU A 100 -4.25 2.00 -17.82
CA LEU A 100 -4.95 1.70 -19.07
C LEU A 100 -6.08 0.68 -18.88
N ILE A 101 -5.92 -0.32 -18.01
CA ILE A 101 -7.00 -1.27 -17.68
C ILE A 101 -8.23 -0.54 -17.12
N ARG A 102 -8.02 0.49 -16.29
CA ARG A 102 -9.14 1.27 -15.73
C ARG A 102 -9.95 2.00 -16.79
N THR A 103 -9.36 2.38 -17.91
CA THR A 103 -10.08 3.06 -19.02
C THR A 103 -11.10 2.17 -19.70
N ALA A 104 -11.01 0.84 -19.56
CA ALA A 104 -12.00 -0.10 -20.07
C ALA A 104 -13.32 -0.09 -19.27
N PHE A 105 -13.31 0.46 -18.05
CA PHE A 105 -14.51 0.60 -17.24
C PHE A 105 -15.21 1.92 -17.58
N VAL A 106 -16.33 1.81 -18.27
CA VAL A 106 -17.05 2.97 -18.81
C VAL A 106 -18.47 3.04 -18.24
N ALA A 107 -18.99 4.26 -18.12
CA ALA A 107 -20.41 4.47 -17.83
C ALA A 107 -21.27 4.22 -19.07
N PRO A 108 -22.54 3.78 -18.92
CA PRO A 108 -23.49 3.74 -20.04
C PRO A 108 -23.70 5.12 -20.64
N LYS A 109 -24.20 5.16 -21.88
CA LYS A 109 -24.53 6.43 -22.54
C LYS A 109 -25.52 7.26 -21.67
N GLY A 110 -25.18 8.51 -21.43
CA GLY A 110 -25.98 9.43 -20.60
C GLY A 110 -25.66 9.35 -19.09
N TYR A 111 -24.69 8.53 -18.68
CA TYR A 111 -24.22 8.41 -17.31
C TYR A 111 -22.74 8.78 -17.19
N GLN A 112 -22.32 9.05 -15.97
CA GLN A 112 -20.91 9.30 -15.62
C GLN A 112 -20.50 8.38 -14.48
N LEU A 113 -19.20 8.05 -14.43
CA LEU A 113 -18.60 7.41 -13.25
C LEU A 113 -18.34 8.47 -12.21
N LEU A 114 -18.87 8.29 -11.00
CA LEU A 114 -18.58 9.10 -9.83
C LEU A 114 -17.70 8.28 -8.88
N ALA A 115 -16.51 8.78 -8.57
CA ALA A 115 -15.64 8.22 -7.55
C ALA A 115 -15.55 9.20 -6.38
N VAL A 116 -15.93 8.75 -5.18
CA VAL A 116 -15.85 9.53 -3.94
C VAL A 116 -15.08 8.71 -2.92
N ASP A 117 -14.07 9.32 -2.33
CA ASP A 117 -13.24 8.69 -1.30
C ASP A 117 -13.16 9.59 -0.07
N TYR A 118 -13.20 8.98 1.12
CA TYR A 118 -13.01 9.70 2.37
C TYR A 118 -11.54 10.09 2.53
N SER A 119 -11.26 11.38 2.60
CA SER A 119 -9.91 11.88 2.81
C SER A 119 -9.37 11.46 4.18
N GLN A 120 -8.32 10.65 4.19
CA GLN A 120 -7.56 10.25 5.39
C GLN A 120 -8.46 9.66 6.50
N ILE A 121 -9.51 8.92 6.16
CA ILE A 121 -10.54 8.49 7.12
C ILE A 121 -9.96 7.68 8.28
N GLU A 122 -8.99 6.81 8.04
CA GLU A 122 -8.38 5.98 9.08
C GLU A 122 -7.64 6.83 10.12
N LEU A 123 -6.94 7.89 9.68
CA LEU A 123 -6.28 8.84 10.57
C LEU A 123 -7.31 9.71 11.35
N ARG A 124 -8.44 10.06 10.74
CA ARG A 124 -9.53 10.76 11.42
C ARG A 124 -10.19 9.89 12.50
N ILE A 125 -10.39 8.61 12.20
CA ILE A 125 -10.88 7.64 13.19
C ILE A 125 -9.87 7.49 14.32
N MET A 126 -8.57 7.39 14.00
CA MET A 126 -7.52 7.31 15.01
C MET A 126 -7.49 8.58 15.88
N ALA A 127 -7.58 9.77 15.30
CA ALA A 127 -7.67 11.02 16.05
C ALA A 127 -8.84 11.04 17.03
N HIS A 128 -10.01 10.54 16.59
CA HIS A 128 -11.21 10.46 17.42
C HIS A 128 -11.04 9.45 18.55
N LEU A 129 -10.58 8.23 18.26
CA LEU A 129 -10.48 7.16 19.25
C LEU A 129 -9.34 7.38 20.25
N SER A 130 -8.24 7.99 19.84
CA SER A 130 -7.09 8.29 20.70
C SER A 130 -7.24 9.60 21.47
N GLU A 131 -8.21 10.44 21.08
CA GLU A 131 -8.39 11.81 21.59
C GLU A 131 -7.10 12.63 21.53
N ASP A 132 -6.23 12.31 20.55
CA ASP A 132 -4.94 13.00 20.39
C ASP A 132 -5.15 14.43 19.91
N LYS A 133 -4.79 15.38 20.77
CA LYS A 133 -5.00 16.82 20.51
C LYS A 133 -4.25 17.32 19.28
N GLY A 134 -3.05 16.79 19.01
CA GLY A 134 -2.24 17.16 17.85
C GLY A 134 -2.93 16.77 16.54
N LEU A 135 -3.43 15.51 16.46
CA LEU A 135 -4.18 15.05 15.29
C LEU A 135 -5.51 15.77 15.12
N ILE A 136 -6.27 15.97 16.21
CA ILE A 136 -7.58 16.64 16.17
C ILE A 136 -7.38 18.06 15.64
N THR A 137 -6.47 18.84 16.24
CA THR A 137 -6.19 20.23 15.85
C THR A 137 -5.76 20.32 14.38
N ALA A 138 -4.88 19.43 13.93
CA ALA A 138 -4.43 19.44 12.55
C ALA A 138 -5.60 19.17 11.56
N PHE A 139 -6.52 18.27 11.90
CA PHE A 139 -7.73 18.04 11.09
C PHE A 139 -8.71 19.20 11.12
N GLU A 140 -8.90 19.87 12.26
CA GLU A 140 -9.76 21.04 12.40
C GLU A 140 -9.21 22.21 11.58
N ASN A 141 -7.90 22.37 11.52
CA ASN A 141 -7.22 23.37 10.69
C ASN A 141 -7.21 23.01 9.19
N GLY A 142 -7.68 21.83 8.80
CA GLY A 142 -7.63 21.35 7.41
C GLY A 142 -6.22 21.00 6.92
N GLU A 143 -5.28 20.71 7.83
CA GLU A 143 -3.90 20.37 7.50
C GLU A 143 -3.81 18.96 6.89
N ASP A 144 -2.81 18.79 6.01
CA ASP A 144 -2.44 17.47 5.51
C ASP A 144 -1.55 16.75 6.52
N ILE A 145 -2.12 15.78 7.25
CA ILE A 145 -1.41 15.03 8.31
C ILE A 145 -0.11 14.39 7.80
N HIS A 146 -0.06 13.95 6.53
CA HIS A 146 1.17 13.38 5.99
C HIS A 146 2.26 14.43 5.83
N SER A 147 1.91 15.67 5.48
CA SER A 147 2.86 16.78 5.42
C SER A 147 3.28 17.23 6.81
N VAL A 148 2.34 17.30 7.77
CA VAL A 148 2.65 17.62 9.17
C VAL A 148 3.61 16.58 9.76
N THR A 149 3.34 15.29 9.56
CA THR A 149 4.25 14.22 10.03
C THR A 149 5.60 14.27 9.31
N ALA A 150 5.62 14.58 8.01
CA ALA A 150 6.86 14.69 7.26
C ALA A 150 7.74 15.83 7.76
N ALA A 151 7.17 16.98 8.06
CA ALA A 151 7.89 18.11 8.65
C ALA A 151 8.51 17.75 10.01
N GLU A 152 7.81 17.00 10.84
CA GLU A 152 8.29 16.57 12.15
C GLU A 152 9.41 15.53 12.09
N VAL A 153 9.29 14.58 11.15
CA VAL A 153 10.15 13.40 11.11
C VAL A 153 11.37 13.59 10.21
N PHE A 154 11.22 14.34 9.11
CA PHE A 154 12.23 14.41 8.06
C PHE A 154 12.81 15.79 7.78
N ALA A 155 12.06 16.86 8.07
CA ALA A 155 12.47 18.20 7.66
C ALA A 155 13.34 18.86 8.73
N GLU A 156 14.38 19.59 8.27
CA GLU A 156 15.09 20.56 9.10
C GLU A 156 14.22 21.80 9.32
N PRO A 157 14.38 22.51 10.44
CA PRO A 157 13.59 23.71 10.72
C PRO A 157 13.66 24.75 9.59
N GLY A 158 12.52 25.05 8.97
CA GLY A 158 12.40 26.04 7.89
C GLY A 158 12.48 25.46 6.47
N GLU A 159 12.64 24.17 6.30
CA GLU A 159 12.59 23.50 4.99
C GLU A 159 11.16 23.12 4.58
N GLU A 160 10.88 23.17 3.27
CA GLU A 160 9.62 22.69 2.71
C GLU A 160 9.65 21.15 2.60
N VAL A 161 8.53 20.54 2.94
CA VAL A 161 8.35 19.09 2.84
C VAL A 161 8.33 18.63 1.38
N THR A 162 9.25 17.78 0.99
CA THR A 162 9.30 17.18 -0.34
C THR A 162 8.20 16.13 -0.55
N ALA A 163 7.87 15.85 -1.82
CA ALA A 163 6.92 14.79 -2.17
C ALA A 163 7.38 13.39 -1.69
N GLU A 164 8.69 13.17 -1.62
CA GLU A 164 9.28 11.92 -1.12
C GLU A 164 9.14 11.80 0.40
N GLN A 165 9.46 12.85 1.15
CA GLN A 165 9.26 12.91 2.60
C GLN A 165 7.77 12.71 2.96
N ARG A 166 6.86 13.37 2.24
CA ARG A 166 5.42 13.17 2.41
C ARG A 166 4.99 11.71 2.15
N ARG A 167 5.59 11.04 1.15
CA ARG A 167 5.35 9.62 0.86
C ARG A 167 5.86 8.73 1.99
N GLY A 168 7.04 9.03 2.53
CA GLY A 168 7.61 8.36 3.70
C GLY A 168 6.71 8.53 4.94
N ALA A 169 6.27 9.75 5.22
CA ALA A 169 5.34 10.04 6.31
C ALA A 169 4.00 9.30 6.17
N LYS A 170 3.50 9.14 4.94
CA LYS A 170 2.32 8.31 4.70
C LYS A 170 2.55 6.85 5.11
N ALA A 171 3.72 6.29 4.81
CA ALA A 171 4.07 4.93 5.22
C ALA A 171 4.20 4.82 6.76
N ILE A 172 4.74 5.84 7.42
CA ILE A 172 4.82 5.92 8.89
C ILE A 172 3.42 5.97 9.50
N ASN A 173 2.60 6.94 9.09
CA ASN A 173 1.26 7.15 9.63
C ASN A 173 0.40 5.86 9.57
N PHE A 174 0.33 5.23 8.40
CA PHE A 174 -0.43 4.00 8.25
C PHE A 174 0.25 2.80 8.91
N GLY A 175 1.57 2.69 8.75
CA GLY A 175 2.32 1.59 9.33
C GLY A 175 2.16 1.50 10.85
N LEU A 176 2.29 2.62 11.56
CA LEU A 176 2.22 2.65 13.01
C LEU A 176 0.81 2.39 13.53
N ILE A 177 -0.22 2.91 12.87
CA ILE A 177 -1.62 2.59 13.21
C ILE A 177 -1.92 1.10 13.13
N TYR A 178 -1.27 0.40 12.19
CA TYR A 178 -1.40 -1.05 12.02
C TYR A 178 -0.33 -1.86 12.76
N GLY A 179 0.39 -1.26 13.71
CA GLY A 179 1.35 -1.96 14.56
C GLY A 179 2.68 -2.32 13.88
N MET A 180 3.07 -1.57 12.85
CA MET A 180 4.36 -1.81 12.17
C MET A 180 5.53 -1.59 13.12
N SER A 181 6.43 -2.57 13.18
CA SER A 181 7.67 -2.47 13.95
C SER A 181 8.75 -1.65 13.25
N ALA A 182 9.80 -1.26 13.98
CA ALA A 182 10.98 -0.60 13.42
C ALA A 182 11.64 -1.42 12.27
N PHE A 183 11.59 -2.74 12.35
CA PHE A 183 12.04 -3.60 11.25
C PHE A 183 11.15 -3.45 10.00
N GLY A 184 9.83 -3.48 10.17
CA GLY A 184 8.89 -3.27 9.07
C GLY A 184 9.07 -1.90 8.41
N LEU A 185 9.20 -0.85 9.23
CA LEU A 185 9.39 0.52 8.76
C LEU A 185 10.73 0.70 8.04
N SER A 186 11.82 0.13 8.55
CA SER A 186 13.15 0.19 7.91
C SER A 186 13.13 -0.41 6.50
N LYS A 187 12.41 -1.51 6.31
CA LYS A 187 12.21 -2.13 4.98
C LYS A 187 11.32 -1.29 4.07
N ALA A 188 10.24 -0.72 4.60
CA ALA A 188 9.29 0.09 3.83
C ALA A 188 9.92 1.39 3.30
N LEU A 189 10.82 2.00 4.08
CA LEU A 189 11.50 3.26 3.74
C LEU A 189 12.92 3.06 3.18
N ASN A 190 13.42 1.83 3.16
CA ASN A 190 14.81 1.51 2.78
C ASN A 190 15.85 2.29 3.60
N ILE A 191 15.67 2.32 4.92
CA ILE A 191 16.55 2.99 5.89
C ILE A 191 17.10 2.00 6.92
N SER A 192 18.05 2.42 7.73
CA SER A 192 18.55 1.62 8.83
C SER A 192 17.50 1.41 9.92
N ARG A 193 17.57 0.27 10.62
CA ARG A 193 16.65 -0.03 11.73
C ARG A 193 16.73 0.96 12.90
N PRO A 194 17.90 1.44 13.33
CA PRO A 194 17.97 2.51 14.32
C PRO A 194 17.23 3.77 13.89
N LEU A 195 17.47 4.26 12.66
CA LEU A 195 16.77 5.45 12.13
C LEU A 195 15.26 5.24 12.07
N ALA A 196 14.79 4.04 11.71
CA ALA A 196 13.37 3.73 11.75
C ALA A 196 12.80 3.76 13.19
N ALA A 197 13.58 3.37 14.20
CA ALA A 197 13.17 3.48 15.60
C ALA A 197 13.07 4.96 16.02
N ASP A 198 14.03 5.80 15.65
CA ASP A 198 14.00 7.23 15.92
C ASP A 198 12.76 7.91 15.31
N TYR A 199 12.38 7.52 14.08
CA TYR A 199 11.17 8.03 13.44
C TYR A 199 9.89 7.61 14.16
N ILE A 200 9.84 6.38 14.67
CA ILE A 200 8.71 5.89 15.49
C ILE A 200 8.62 6.68 16.79
N ASP A 201 9.75 6.93 17.44
CA ASP A 201 9.78 7.68 18.69
C ASP A 201 9.36 9.14 18.47
N SER A 202 9.83 9.80 17.40
CA SER A 202 9.41 11.15 17.01
C SER A 202 7.90 11.21 16.74
N TYR A 203 7.35 10.23 16.00
CA TYR A 203 5.92 10.15 15.76
C TYR A 203 5.10 10.05 17.04
N PHE A 204 5.47 9.17 17.95
CA PHE A 204 4.76 9.00 19.22
C PHE A 204 5.02 10.13 20.22
N HIS A 205 6.10 10.87 20.08
CA HIS A 205 6.31 12.12 20.81
C HIS A 205 5.32 13.20 20.32
N LYS A 206 5.12 13.30 19.02
CA LYS A 206 4.17 14.22 18.40
C LYS A 206 2.72 13.86 18.72
N TYR A 207 2.40 12.56 18.73
CA TYR A 207 1.04 12.03 18.92
C TYR A 207 0.98 11.08 20.14
N PRO A 208 1.13 11.61 21.36
CA PRO A 208 1.18 10.78 22.58
C PRO A 208 -0.16 10.08 22.86
N GLY A 209 -1.30 10.68 22.48
CA GLY A 209 -2.62 10.07 22.61
C GLY A 209 -2.75 8.80 21.76
N VAL A 210 -2.17 8.80 20.56
CA VAL A 210 -2.14 7.60 19.69
C VAL A 210 -1.33 6.50 20.36
N LYS A 211 -0.16 6.82 20.91
CA LYS A 211 0.67 5.84 21.64
C LYS A 211 -0.09 5.20 22.80
N LEU A 212 -0.74 6.03 23.61
CA LEU A 212 -1.54 5.56 24.73
C LEU A 212 -2.67 4.64 24.26
N TYR A 213 -3.46 5.07 23.27
CA TYR A 213 -4.57 4.28 22.74
C TYR A 213 -4.10 2.91 22.23
N LEU A 214 -3.03 2.87 21.41
CA LEU A 214 -2.47 1.61 20.88
C LEU A 214 -1.92 0.68 21.96
N SER A 215 -1.55 1.21 23.13
CA SER A 215 -1.10 0.38 24.27
C SER A 215 -2.24 -0.26 25.07
N LEU A 216 -3.48 0.19 24.85
CA LEU A 216 -4.67 -0.30 25.56
C LEU A 216 -5.45 -1.39 24.79
N ILE A 217 -5.14 -1.58 23.52
CA ILE A 217 -5.77 -2.58 22.64
C ILE A 217 -4.79 -3.69 22.26
#